data_e6c7b68eeab142f742be075b733a41b5
#
_entry.id   e6c7b68eeab142f742be075b733a41b5
#
_cell.length_a   1.000
_cell.length_b   1.000
_cell.length_c   1.000
_cell.angle_alpha   90.00
_cell.angle_beta   90.00
_cell.angle_gamma   90.00
#
_symmetry.space_group_name_H-M   'P 1'
#
loop_
_entity.id
_entity.type
_entity.pdbx_description
1 polymer ?
#
loop_
_entity_poly.entity_id
_entity_poly.type
_entity_poly.pdbx_seq_one_letter_code
_entity_poly.pdbx_strand_id
1 'polypeptide(L)'
;MLLLPLSWLYGLVSGAIRLLYRLGIKRAWRAPVPVVVVGNLTAGGNGKTPVVIWLVEQLHKRGIRPGVVSRGYGGKAAQYPLVLSPATTTAEAGDEPVLIYQRTGAPVAVSPVRSDAVKALLAEHDVQIVITDDGLQHYALARDKEIVVIDGVRRFGNGWWLPAGPMRERASRLKSVDAVIVNGGEARAGEIPMHLRPGQAVNMLTGERKDVAQLEHLVAMAGIGHPPRFFATLEQCGARLEKRVPLADHQALVAEEVERLAAPGQTLIMTEKDAVKCRAFAKENWWYLPVDAELSGEQPEHLLKELLALVQ
;
A
#
# COMPACT_ATOMS: atom_id res chain seq x y z
N MET A 1 14.11 -18.20 -20.64
CA MET A 1 14.94 -19.26 -20.02
C MET A 1 16.19 -18.76 -19.32
N LEU A 2 16.87 -17.74 -19.80
CA LEU A 2 18.09 -17.15 -19.20
C LEU A 2 17.99 -16.73 -17.72
N LEU A 3 16.82 -16.34 -17.24
CA LEU A 3 16.61 -15.88 -15.86
C LEU A 3 16.28 -16.99 -14.83
N LEU A 4 16.04 -18.23 -15.28
CA LEU A 4 15.66 -19.32 -14.37
C LEU A 4 16.74 -19.67 -13.33
N PRO A 5 18.04 -19.73 -13.65
CA PRO A 5 19.06 -20.01 -12.63
C PRO A 5 19.09 -18.94 -11.53
N LEU A 6 18.94 -17.65 -11.91
CA LEU A 6 18.86 -16.54 -10.95
C LEU A 6 17.59 -16.61 -10.09
N SER A 7 16.49 -17.04 -10.69
CA SER A 7 15.23 -17.25 -9.98
C SER A 7 15.33 -18.37 -8.93
N TRP A 8 15.99 -19.47 -9.27
CA TRP A 8 16.23 -20.54 -8.30
C TRP A 8 17.19 -20.12 -7.19
N LEU A 9 18.25 -19.40 -7.53
CA LEU A 9 19.16 -18.84 -6.52
C LEU A 9 18.42 -17.90 -5.56
N TYR A 10 17.58 -17.01 -6.09
CA TYR A 10 16.73 -16.13 -5.27
C TYR A 10 15.81 -16.94 -4.34
N GLY A 11 15.14 -17.97 -4.87
CA GLY A 11 14.26 -18.82 -4.09
C GLY A 11 14.99 -19.63 -3.01
N LEU A 12 16.20 -20.12 -3.31
CA LEU A 12 17.06 -20.81 -2.34
C LEU A 12 17.48 -19.87 -1.21
N VAL A 13 18.02 -18.70 -1.55
CA VAL A 13 18.50 -17.71 -0.56
C VAL A 13 17.35 -17.19 0.31
N SER A 14 16.23 -16.78 -0.29
CA SER A 14 15.07 -16.31 0.46
C SER A 14 14.46 -17.37 1.34
N GLY A 15 14.39 -18.62 0.85
CA GLY A 15 13.94 -19.78 1.61
C GLY A 15 14.87 -20.12 2.78
N ALA A 16 16.19 -20.09 2.56
CA ALA A 16 17.18 -20.30 3.61
C ALA A 16 17.10 -19.24 4.71
N ILE A 17 17.00 -17.96 4.35
CA ILE A 17 16.83 -16.86 5.32
C ILE A 17 15.59 -17.10 6.17
N ARG A 18 14.45 -17.39 5.54
CA ARG A 18 13.20 -17.69 6.27
C ARG A 18 13.36 -18.88 7.21
N LEU A 19 14.02 -19.97 6.77
CA LEU A 19 14.26 -21.15 7.57
C LEU A 19 15.11 -20.83 8.80
N LEU A 20 16.17 -20.00 8.67
CA LEU A 20 17.03 -19.58 9.77
C LEU A 20 16.25 -18.84 10.87
N TYR A 21 15.30 -17.97 10.49
CA TYR A 21 14.42 -17.31 11.47
C TYR A 21 13.43 -18.31 12.10
N ARG A 22 12.86 -19.22 11.30
CA ARG A 22 11.91 -20.23 11.79
C ARG A 22 12.54 -21.21 12.78
N LEU A 23 13.79 -21.57 12.56
CA LEU A 23 14.57 -22.44 13.46
C LEU A 23 15.15 -21.69 14.67
N GLY A 24 14.94 -20.37 14.77
CA GLY A 24 15.48 -19.56 15.88
C GLY A 24 16.99 -19.30 15.81
N ILE A 25 17.67 -19.71 14.72
CA ILE A 25 19.10 -19.45 14.50
C ILE A 25 19.33 -17.94 14.33
N LYS A 26 18.48 -17.28 13.54
CA LYS A 26 18.39 -15.83 13.52
C LYS A 26 17.27 -15.38 14.46
N ARG A 27 17.57 -14.41 15.33
CA ARG A 27 16.59 -13.88 16.29
C ARG A 27 15.81 -12.73 15.66
N ALA A 28 14.47 -12.79 15.76
CA ALA A 28 13.61 -11.66 15.48
C ALA A 28 13.45 -10.81 16.73
N TRP A 29 13.48 -9.48 16.55
CA TRP A 29 13.16 -8.55 17.64
C TRP A 29 11.64 -8.49 17.83
N ARG A 30 11.17 -8.58 19.07
CA ARG A 30 9.75 -8.50 19.43
C ARG A 30 9.45 -7.13 20.02
N ALA A 31 8.44 -6.48 19.48
CA ALA A 31 7.92 -5.22 20.00
C ALA A 31 7.14 -5.45 21.32
N PRO A 32 7.05 -4.43 22.20
CA PRO A 32 6.26 -4.49 23.41
C PRO A 32 4.73 -4.43 23.15
N VAL A 33 4.33 -4.12 21.92
CA VAL A 33 2.93 -4.10 21.46
C VAL A 33 2.76 -5.09 20.31
N PRO A 34 1.53 -5.56 20.04
CA PRO A 34 1.26 -6.47 18.93
C PRO A 34 1.69 -5.88 17.57
N VAL A 35 2.18 -6.76 16.70
CA VAL A 35 2.60 -6.42 15.34
C VAL A 35 1.79 -7.22 14.33
N VAL A 36 1.09 -6.52 13.45
CA VAL A 36 0.33 -7.08 12.33
C VAL A 36 1.07 -6.76 11.03
N VAL A 37 1.42 -7.79 10.29
CA VAL A 37 2.12 -7.63 9.03
C VAL A 37 1.13 -7.71 7.87
N VAL A 38 1.06 -6.64 7.08
CA VAL A 38 0.40 -6.65 5.77
C VAL A 38 1.46 -6.75 4.68
N GLY A 39 1.31 -7.71 3.80
CA GLY A 39 2.29 -7.92 2.73
C GLY A 39 1.71 -8.68 1.54
N ASN A 40 2.58 -9.07 0.64
CA ASN A 40 2.21 -9.84 -0.54
C ASN A 40 3.29 -10.87 -0.92
N LEU A 41 2.93 -11.80 -1.79
CA LEU A 41 3.84 -12.84 -2.29
C LEU A 41 4.44 -12.50 -3.65
N THR A 42 3.94 -11.49 -4.35
CA THR A 42 4.36 -11.12 -5.70
C THR A 42 4.83 -9.69 -5.77
N ALA A 43 5.75 -9.37 -6.66
CA ALA A 43 6.07 -7.99 -7.00
C ALA A 43 4.90 -7.31 -7.71
N GLY A 44 4.81 -5.97 -7.57
CA GLY A 44 3.78 -5.12 -8.19
C GLY A 44 2.64 -4.76 -7.24
N GLY A 45 1.75 -3.89 -7.71
CA GLY A 45 0.62 -3.36 -6.95
C GLY A 45 -0.48 -4.41 -6.75
N ASN A 46 -0.61 -4.91 -5.52
CA ASN A 46 -1.65 -5.88 -5.14
C ASN A 46 -2.79 -5.23 -4.33
N GLY A 47 -2.67 -3.95 -3.97
CA GLY A 47 -3.67 -3.25 -3.16
C GLY A 47 -3.40 -3.31 -1.64
N LYS A 48 -2.13 -3.47 -1.21
CA LYS A 48 -1.76 -3.47 0.22
C LYS A 48 -2.11 -2.17 0.93
N THR A 49 -1.73 -1.04 0.36
CA THR A 49 -1.92 0.28 0.98
C THR A 49 -3.39 0.57 1.31
N PRO A 50 -4.37 0.33 0.42
CA PRO A 50 -5.79 0.41 0.79
C PRO A 50 -6.19 -0.51 1.95
N VAL A 51 -5.62 -1.73 2.04
CA VAL A 51 -5.87 -2.64 3.17
C VAL A 51 -5.28 -2.09 4.47
N VAL A 52 -4.07 -1.52 4.44
CA VAL A 52 -3.46 -0.88 5.61
C VAL A 52 -4.32 0.29 6.09
N ILE A 53 -4.77 1.16 5.17
CA ILE A 53 -5.66 2.27 5.48
C ILE A 53 -6.95 1.75 6.11
N TRP A 54 -7.60 0.76 5.50
CA TRP A 54 -8.82 0.14 6.03
C TRP A 54 -8.62 -0.40 7.45
N LEU A 55 -7.54 -1.14 7.71
CA LEU A 55 -7.22 -1.67 9.05
C LEU A 55 -7.07 -0.55 10.07
N VAL A 56 -6.31 0.49 9.74
CA VAL A 56 -6.11 1.66 10.62
C VAL A 56 -7.45 2.31 10.94
N GLU A 57 -8.28 2.58 9.94
CA GLU A 57 -9.60 3.20 10.12
C GLU A 57 -10.54 2.34 10.96
N GLN A 58 -10.54 1.01 10.73
CA GLN A 58 -11.38 0.08 11.51
C GLN A 58 -10.94 -0.02 12.98
N LEU A 59 -9.64 0.03 13.24
CA LEU A 59 -9.10 0.05 14.60
C LEU A 59 -9.43 1.39 15.30
N HIS A 60 -9.25 2.52 14.61
CA HIS A 60 -9.63 3.84 15.15
C HIS A 60 -11.12 3.90 15.52
N LYS A 61 -12.01 3.40 14.65
CA LYS A 61 -13.47 3.34 14.94
C LYS A 61 -13.80 2.52 16.18
N ARG A 62 -12.91 1.62 16.61
CA ARG A 62 -13.05 0.78 17.80
C ARG A 62 -12.25 1.29 19.00
N GLY A 63 -11.72 2.52 18.93
CA GLY A 63 -10.99 3.18 20.01
C GLY A 63 -9.57 2.69 20.22
N ILE A 64 -9.01 1.92 19.28
CA ILE A 64 -7.62 1.49 19.33
C ILE A 64 -6.74 2.53 18.63
N ARG A 65 -5.53 2.72 19.14
CA ARG A 65 -4.51 3.63 18.57
C ARG A 65 -3.48 2.82 17.78
N PRO A 66 -3.68 2.60 16.47
CA PRO A 66 -2.70 1.94 15.63
C PRO A 66 -1.59 2.90 15.22
N GLY A 67 -0.39 2.34 14.99
CA GLY A 67 0.68 3.02 14.29
C GLY A 67 1.13 2.20 13.09
N VAL A 68 1.69 2.84 12.08
CA VAL A 68 2.11 2.18 10.85
C VAL A 68 3.61 2.30 10.65
N VAL A 69 4.25 1.20 10.25
CA VAL A 69 5.66 1.21 9.87
C VAL A 69 5.84 0.68 8.45
N SER A 70 6.70 1.34 7.69
CA SER A 70 7.00 0.98 6.32
C SER A 70 8.51 1.06 6.04
N ARG A 71 8.93 0.60 4.86
CA ARG A 71 10.31 0.76 4.42
C ARG A 71 10.63 2.18 3.97
N GLY A 72 9.61 2.90 3.51
CA GLY A 72 9.83 4.15 2.80
C GLY A 72 10.37 3.93 1.40
N TYR A 73 9.81 2.96 0.65
CA TYR A 73 10.27 2.68 -0.70
C TYR A 73 10.14 3.92 -1.60
N GLY A 74 11.18 4.22 -2.37
CA GLY A 74 11.26 5.44 -3.19
C GLY A 74 11.68 6.70 -2.43
N GLY A 75 11.57 6.72 -1.09
CA GLY A 75 12.03 7.82 -0.25
C GLY A 75 13.51 7.74 0.10
N LYS A 76 14.10 8.90 0.38
CA LYS A 76 15.48 9.06 0.84
C LYS A 76 15.52 10.11 1.96
N ALA A 77 15.29 9.68 3.20
CA ALA A 77 15.42 10.54 4.35
C ALA A 77 16.90 10.83 4.66
N ALA A 78 17.17 12.00 5.21
CA ALA A 78 18.50 12.38 5.68
C ALA A 78 18.99 11.47 6.82
N GLN A 79 18.04 10.98 7.65
CA GLN A 79 18.26 10.06 8.74
C GLN A 79 17.14 9.03 8.85
N TYR A 80 17.48 7.82 9.29
CA TYR A 80 16.52 6.78 9.64
C TYR A 80 16.74 6.34 11.09
N PRO A 81 15.69 5.94 11.83
CA PRO A 81 14.28 5.97 11.44
C PRO A 81 13.74 7.40 11.30
N LEU A 82 12.74 7.59 10.40
CA LEU A 82 12.02 8.85 10.25
C LEU A 82 10.57 8.64 10.69
N VAL A 83 10.13 9.35 11.72
CA VAL A 83 8.70 9.46 12.09
C VAL A 83 8.12 10.62 11.29
N LEU A 84 7.00 10.36 10.59
CA LEU A 84 6.41 11.34 9.70
C LEU A 84 5.73 12.48 10.46
N SER A 85 5.84 13.66 9.90
CA SER A 85 5.16 14.89 10.34
C SER A 85 4.34 15.46 9.18
N PRO A 86 3.49 16.48 9.41
CA PRO A 86 2.77 17.16 8.33
C PRO A 86 3.66 17.75 7.25
N ALA A 87 4.94 18.05 7.58
CA ALA A 87 5.94 18.61 6.65
C ALA A 87 6.70 17.52 5.87
N THR A 88 6.59 16.25 6.25
CA THR A 88 7.34 15.15 5.61
C THR A 88 6.88 14.96 4.17
N THR A 89 7.84 14.96 3.26
CA THR A 89 7.61 14.84 1.82
C THR A 89 7.67 13.39 1.34
N THR A 90 7.09 13.14 0.16
CA THR A 90 7.22 11.83 -0.50
C THR A 90 8.65 11.52 -0.95
N ALA A 91 9.47 12.54 -1.18
CA ALA A 91 10.89 12.39 -1.48
C ALA A 91 11.68 11.83 -0.29
N GLU A 92 11.25 12.12 0.94
CA GLU A 92 11.89 11.64 2.18
C GLU A 92 11.35 10.27 2.59
N ALA A 93 10.03 10.11 2.65
CA ALA A 93 9.39 8.94 3.24
C ALA A 93 8.84 7.92 2.23
N GLY A 94 8.73 8.29 0.95
CA GLY A 94 8.02 7.53 -0.07
C GLY A 94 6.53 7.90 -0.15
N ASP A 95 5.91 7.60 -1.27
CA ASP A 95 4.52 7.96 -1.57
C ASP A 95 3.49 7.20 -0.70
N GLU A 96 3.68 5.89 -0.49
CA GLU A 96 2.74 5.07 0.29
C GLU A 96 2.69 5.46 1.78
N PRO A 97 3.80 5.63 2.52
CA PRO A 97 3.75 6.09 3.90
C PRO A 97 3.12 7.47 4.07
N VAL A 98 3.43 8.41 3.16
CA VAL A 98 2.84 9.75 3.19
C VAL A 98 1.33 9.69 2.94
N LEU A 99 0.88 8.86 1.99
CA LEU A 99 -0.54 8.63 1.74
C LEU A 99 -1.25 8.07 2.97
N ILE A 100 -0.69 7.02 3.61
CA ILE A 100 -1.27 6.43 4.82
C ILE A 100 -1.38 7.48 5.93
N TYR A 101 -0.31 8.23 6.18
CA TYR A 101 -0.29 9.28 7.19
C TYR A 101 -1.36 10.35 6.95
N GLN A 102 -1.43 10.88 5.74
CA GLN A 102 -2.39 11.94 5.38
C GLN A 102 -3.84 11.46 5.40
N ARG A 103 -4.08 10.20 5.00
CA ARG A 103 -5.41 9.62 4.93
C ARG A 103 -5.97 9.27 6.30
N THR A 104 -5.14 8.74 7.17
CA THR A 104 -5.60 8.14 8.43
C THR A 104 -5.33 9.00 9.67
N GLY A 105 -4.38 9.92 9.60
CA GLY A 105 -3.88 10.67 10.76
C GLY A 105 -3.14 9.79 11.79
N ALA A 106 -2.98 8.50 11.54
CA ALA A 106 -2.22 7.62 12.43
C ALA A 106 -0.72 7.95 12.36
N PRO A 107 0.05 7.76 13.46
CA PRO A 107 1.49 7.87 13.44
C PRO A 107 2.11 6.88 12.45
N VAL A 108 3.03 7.35 11.62
CA VAL A 108 3.74 6.54 10.62
C VAL A 108 5.23 6.74 10.79
N ALA A 109 6.01 5.64 10.75
CA ALA A 109 7.46 5.71 10.73
C ALA A 109 8.05 4.86 9.60
N VAL A 110 9.16 5.33 9.02
CA VAL A 110 9.86 4.61 7.95
C VAL A 110 11.30 4.32 8.33
N SER A 111 11.76 3.12 7.99
CA SER A 111 13.16 2.71 8.10
C SER A 111 13.44 1.47 7.25
N PRO A 112 14.63 1.34 6.64
CA PRO A 112 15.09 0.07 6.08
C PRO A 112 15.05 -1.07 7.11
N VAL A 113 15.33 -0.77 8.40
CA VAL A 113 15.23 -1.70 9.53
C VAL A 113 13.92 -1.46 10.26
N ARG A 114 12.94 -2.36 10.06
CA ARG A 114 11.58 -2.19 10.61
C ARG A 114 11.51 -2.07 12.13
N SER A 115 12.38 -2.82 12.85
CA SER A 115 12.45 -2.72 14.31
C SER A 115 12.80 -1.32 14.80
N ASP A 116 13.65 -0.59 14.05
CA ASP A 116 14.04 0.75 14.43
C ASP A 116 12.90 1.76 14.16
N ALA A 117 12.14 1.56 13.07
CA ALA A 117 10.92 2.32 12.84
C ALA A 117 9.88 2.10 13.96
N VAL A 118 9.69 0.85 14.41
CA VAL A 118 8.78 0.54 15.53
C VAL A 118 9.25 1.20 16.81
N LYS A 119 10.56 1.12 17.15
CA LYS A 119 11.11 1.76 18.36
C LYS A 119 10.89 3.27 18.35
N ALA A 120 11.21 3.94 17.24
CA ALA A 120 11.01 5.38 17.11
C ALA A 120 9.52 5.75 17.24
N LEU A 121 8.64 5.01 16.59
CA LEU A 121 7.21 5.25 16.66
C LEU A 121 6.67 5.14 18.09
N LEU A 122 7.08 4.11 18.83
CA LEU A 122 6.66 3.87 20.22
C LEU A 122 7.31 4.85 21.22
N ALA A 123 8.43 5.45 20.87
CA ALA A 123 9.08 6.46 21.70
C ALA A 123 8.34 7.81 21.64
N GLU A 124 7.73 8.12 20.50
CA GLU A 124 7.10 9.43 20.26
C GLU A 124 5.56 9.39 20.40
N HIS A 125 4.94 8.21 20.26
CA HIS A 125 3.49 8.07 20.21
C HIS A 125 2.98 6.92 21.07
N ASP A 126 1.83 7.13 21.69
CA ASP A 126 1.09 6.10 22.44
C ASP A 126 0.32 5.18 21.47
N VAL A 127 1.02 4.17 20.96
CA VAL A 127 0.51 3.19 20.00
C VAL A 127 0.23 1.87 20.71
N GLN A 128 -0.95 1.29 20.47
CA GLN A 128 -1.38 0.02 21.07
C GLN A 128 -1.15 -1.19 20.14
N ILE A 129 -1.04 -0.96 18.84
CA ILE A 129 -0.81 -2.00 17.83
C ILE A 129 -0.06 -1.41 16.64
N VAL A 130 0.90 -2.13 16.12
CA VAL A 130 1.68 -1.71 14.95
C VAL A 130 1.25 -2.51 13.73
N ILE A 131 0.94 -1.81 12.63
CA ILE A 131 0.68 -2.39 11.32
C ILE A 131 1.90 -2.14 10.43
N THR A 132 2.42 -3.17 9.76
CA THR A 132 3.51 -2.97 8.80
C THR A 132 2.98 -2.97 7.38
N ASP A 133 3.37 -1.97 6.59
CA ASP A 133 3.15 -1.99 5.15
C ASP A 133 4.35 -2.64 4.44
N ASP A 134 4.06 -3.65 3.59
CA ASP A 134 5.03 -4.48 2.87
C ASP A 134 6.11 -5.12 3.77
N GLY A 135 5.66 -5.73 4.88
CA GLY A 135 6.54 -6.30 5.91
C GLY A 135 6.73 -7.81 5.84
N LEU A 136 6.07 -8.55 4.93
CA LEU A 136 5.98 -10.01 4.98
C LEU A 136 7.36 -10.70 4.96
N GLN A 137 8.29 -10.24 4.13
CA GLN A 137 9.65 -10.78 4.01
C GLN A 137 10.63 -10.21 5.05
N HIS A 138 10.18 -9.32 5.94
CA HIS A 138 11.05 -8.72 6.96
C HIS A 138 11.03 -9.53 8.27
N TYR A 139 11.61 -10.73 8.24
CA TYR A 139 11.57 -11.71 9.35
C TYR A 139 12.30 -11.27 10.63
N ALA A 140 13.13 -10.23 10.56
CA ALA A 140 13.81 -9.68 11.72
C ALA A 140 12.87 -8.99 12.73
N LEU A 141 11.64 -8.66 12.32
CA LEU A 141 10.58 -8.17 13.19
C LEU A 141 9.62 -9.32 13.50
N ALA A 142 9.50 -9.69 14.78
CA ALA A 142 8.50 -10.64 15.26
C ALA A 142 7.09 -10.08 15.01
N ARG A 143 6.16 -10.95 14.72
CA ARG A 143 4.79 -10.58 14.36
C ARG A 143 3.79 -11.50 15.03
N ASP A 144 2.61 -11.00 15.26
CA ASP A 144 1.52 -11.71 15.92
C ASP A 144 0.47 -12.15 14.90
N LYS A 145 0.29 -11.39 13.81
CA LYS A 145 -0.59 -11.73 12.69
C LYS A 145 0.04 -11.38 11.34
N GLU A 146 -0.25 -12.18 10.34
CA GLU A 146 0.17 -11.99 8.95
C GLU A 146 -1.04 -11.95 8.01
N ILE A 147 -1.20 -10.87 7.31
CA ILE A 147 -2.25 -10.65 6.30
C ILE A 147 -1.59 -10.55 4.93
N VAL A 148 -1.97 -11.42 4.02
CA VAL A 148 -1.46 -11.40 2.64
C VAL A 148 -2.50 -10.84 1.70
N VAL A 149 -2.11 -9.84 0.91
CA VAL A 149 -2.96 -9.25 -0.13
C VAL A 149 -2.54 -9.80 -1.49
N ILE A 150 -3.51 -10.31 -2.25
CA ILE A 150 -3.32 -10.89 -3.58
C ILE A 150 -4.11 -10.08 -4.60
N ASP A 151 -3.52 -9.81 -5.76
CA ASP A 151 -4.28 -9.37 -6.93
C ASP A 151 -5.07 -10.58 -7.48
N GLY A 152 -6.40 -10.53 -7.42
CA GLY A 152 -7.27 -11.65 -7.76
C GLY A 152 -7.25 -12.03 -9.24
N VAL A 153 -6.86 -11.11 -10.13
CA VAL A 153 -6.75 -11.36 -11.57
C VAL A 153 -5.41 -11.99 -11.93
N ARG A 154 -4.30 -11.37 -11.50
CA ARG A 154 -2.94 -11.84 -11.82
C ARG A 154 -2.50 -13.00 -10.94
N ARG A 155 -3.02 -13.05 -9.72
CA ARG A 155 -2.62 -14.00 -8.65
C ARG A 155 -1.09 -14.15 -8.57
N PHE A 156 -0.57 -15.27 -8.98
CA PHE A 156 0.86 -15.64 -8.87
C PHE A 156 1.59 -15.59 -10.22
N GLY A 157 0.95 -15.05 -11.27
CA GLY A 157 1.51 -14.97 -12.61
C GLY A 157 1.94 -16.34 -13.13
N ASN A 158 3.17 -16.45 -13.63
CA ASN A 158 3.74 -17.71 -14.10
C ASN A 158 4.25 -18.64 -12.99
N GLY A 159 4.11 -18.27 -11.72
CA GLY A 159 4.51 -19.06 -10.55
C GLY A 159 6.03 -19.15 -10.30
N TRP A 160 6.86 -18.46 -11.08
CA TRP A 160 8.31 -18.42 -10.85
C TRP A 160 8.71 -17.33 -9.87
N TRP A 161 9.81 -17.55 -9.16
CA TRP A 161 10.42 -16.50 -8.33
C TRP A 161 11.04 -15.39 -9.19
N LEU A 162 11.26 -14.25 -8.58
CA LEU A 162 12.07 -13.19 -9.16
C LEU A 162 13.46 -13.73 -9.56
N PRO A 163 14.04 -13.30 -10.68
CA PRO A 163 13.47 -12.36 -11.66
C PRO A 163 12.72 -13.05 -12.82
N ALA A 164 12.62 -14.40 -12.88
CA ALA A 164 11.93 -15.12 -13.96
C ALA A 164 10.40 -15.04 -13.90
N GLY A 165 9.87 -14.68 -12.75
CA GLY A 165 8.46 -14.45 -12.50
C GLY A 165 8.25 -13.44 -11.37
N PRO A 166 7.01 -13.21 -10.94
CA PRO A 166 6.70 -12.17 -9.97
C PRO A 166 6.88 -12.60 -8.52
N MET A 167 7.12 -13.89 -8.21
CA MET A 167 7.04 -14.41 -6.87
C MET A 167 8.22 -13.98 -5.99
N ARG A 168 7.93 -13.39 -4.83
CA ARG A 168 8.88 -13.18 -3.72
C ARG A 168 8.96 -14.44 -2.83
N GLU A 169 7.82 -15.10 -2.62
CA GLU A 169 7.67 -16.36 -1.92
C GLU A 169 6.68 -17.27 -2.65
N ARG A 170 6.74 -18.59 -2.40
CA ARG A 170 5.82 -19.56 -3.03
C ARG A 170 4.39 -19.39 -2.52
N ALA A 171 3.41 -19.75 -3.36
CA ALA A 171 1.99 -19.72 -3.01
C ALA A 171 1.64 -20.61 -1.79
N SER A 172 2.45 -21.66 -1.51
CA SER A 172 2.30 -22.48 -0.29
C SER A 172 2.43 -21.68 1.01
N ARG A 173 3.00 -20.48 0.96
CA ARG A 173 3.09 -19.54 2.09
C ARG A 173 1.71 -19.18 2.66
N LEU A 174 0.68 -19.16 1.82
CA LEU A 174 -0.69 -18.85 2.24
C LEU A 174 -1.24 -19.82 3.30
N LYS A 175 -0.71 -21.06 3.38
CA LYS A 175 -1.12 -22.04 4.39
C LYS A 175 -0.69 -21.68 5.81
N SER A 176 0.18 -20.69 5.98
CA SER A 176 0.78 -20.31 7.26
C SER A 176 0.58 -18.83 7.60
N VAL A 177 -0.35 -18.15 6.94
CA VAL A 177 -0.76 -16.78 7.25
C VAL A 177 -2.15 -16.79 7.88
N ASP A 178 -2.49 -15.73 8.59
CA ASP A 178 -3.73 -15.63 9.34
C ASP A 178 -4.91 -15.23 8.45
N ALA A 179 -4.67 -14.37 7.45
CA ALA A 179 -5.70 -13.98 6.50
C ALA A 179 -5.13 -13.76 5.09
N VAL A 180 -5.96 -14.03 4.09
CA VAL A 180 -5.68 -13.77 2.68
C VAL A 180 -6.78 -12.87 2.14
N ILE A 181 -6.42 -11.67 1.69
CA ILE A 181 -7.33 -10.70 1.07
C ILE A 181 -7.08 -10.68 -0.43
N VAL A 182 -8.14 -10.82 -1.21
CA VAL A 182 -8.06 -10.88 -2.68
C VAL A 182 -8.68 -9.63 -3.29
N ASN A 183 -7.83 -8.80 -3.89
CA ASN A 183 -8.24 -7.55 -4.52
C ASN A 183 -8.73 -7.79 -5.95
N GLY A 184 -10.04 -7.68 -6.15
CA GLY A 184 -10.70 -7.97 -7.42
C GLY A 184 -10.62 -9.44 -7.82
N GLY A 185 -11.15 -9.78 -8.99
CA GLY A 185 -11.21 -11.17 -9.44
C GLY A 185 -12.05 -12.05 -8.53
N GLU A 186 -11.79 -13.36 -8.55
CA GLU A 186 -12.53 -14.36 -7.79
C GLU A 186 -11.74 -14.83 -6.56
N ALA A 187 -12.34 -14.68 -5.37
CA ALA A 187 -11.79 -15.19 -4.12
C ALA A 187 -12.12 -16.69 -3.97
N ARG A 188 -11.16 -17.46 -3.48
CA ARG A 188 -11.32 -18.88 -3.18
C ARG A 188 -11.87 -19.09 -1.77
N ALA A 189 -12.31 -20.30 -1.47
CA ALA A 189 -12.77 -20.65 -0.12
C ALA A 189 -11.71 -20.29 0.94
N GLY A 190 -12.12 -19.54 1.97
CA GLY A 190 -11.25 -19.04 3.04
C GLY A 190 -10.47 -17.77 2.71
N GLU A 191 -10.56 -17.24 1.48
CA GLU A 191 -10.00 -15.95 1.12
C GLU A 191 -11.07 -14.85 1.31
N ILE A 192 -10.65 -13.65 1.70
CA ILE A 192 -11.51 -12.48 1.91
C ILE A 192 -11.59 -11.67 0.61
N PRO A 193 -12.74 -11.58 -0.05
CA PRO A 193 -12.88 -10.75 -1.23
C PRO A 193 -12.82 -9.26 -0.88
N MET A 194 -12.09 -8.51 -1.69
CA MET A 194 -11.95 -7.06 -1.57
C MET A 194 -12.15 -6.40 -2.92
N HIS A 195 -12.86 -5.28 -2.93
CA HIS A 195 -12.96 -4.39 -4.07
C HIS A 195 -12.47 -3.00 -3.70
N LEU A 196 -11.86 -2.31 -4.64
CA LEU A 196 -11.54 -0.89 -4.49
C LEU A 196 -12.76 -0.08 -4.93
N ARG A 197 -13.41 0.57 -3.97
CA ARG A 197 -14.55 1.44 -4.21
C ARG A 197 -14.06 2.88 -4.41
N PRO A 198 -14.28 3.46 -5.60
CA PRO A 198 -13.96 4.86 -5.84
C PRO A 198 -14.92 5.75 -5.04
N GLY A 199 -14.36 6.81 -4.45
CA GLY A 199 -15.10 7.89 -3.84
C GLY A 199 -15.43 8.99 -4.84
N GLN A 200 -15.81 10.17 -4.33
CA GLN A 200 -15.90 11.38 -5.14
C GLN A 200 -14.50 11.91 -5.45
N ALA A 201 -14.31 12.48 -6.63
CA ALA A 201 -13.10 13.21 -6.97
C ALA A 201 -12.93 14.41 -6.02
N VAL A 202 -11.69 14.65 -5.59
CA VAL A 202 -11.35 15.70 -4.63
C VAL A 202 -10.41 16.70 -5.32
N ASN A 203 -10.76 17.99 -5.26
CA ASN A 203 -9.89 19.04 -5.73
C ASN A 203 -8.67 19.19 -4.81
N MET A 204 -7.48 19.28 -5.39
CA MET A 204 -6.24 19.26 -4.61
C MET A 204 -6.00 20.51 -3.76
N LEU A 205 -6.54 21.67 -4.17
CA LEU A 205 -6.37 22.94 -3.45
C LEU A 205 -7.55 23.24 -2.51
N THR A 206 -8.77 23.10 -3.02
CA THR A 206 -9.97 23.53 -2.28
C THR A 206 -10.54 22.43 -1.38
N GLY A 207 -10.22 21.16 -1.67
CA GLY A 207 -10.86 20.01 -1.03
C GLY A 207 -12.31 19.77 -1.49
N GLU A 208 -12.79 20.52 -2.48
CA GLU A 208 -14.12 20.32 -3.07
C GLU A 208 -14.28 18.88 -3.55
N ARG A 209 -15.48 18.33 -3.35
CA ARG A 209 -15.80 16.96 -3.77
C ARG A 209 -16.88 17.00 -4.85
N LYS A 210 -16.64 16.27 -5.94
CA LYS A 210 -17.57 16.13 -7.06
C LYS A 210 -17.59 14.68 -7.56
N ASP A 211 -18.71 14.28 -8.10
CA ASP A 211 -18.77 13.04 -8.85
C ASP A 211 -17.91 13.18 -10.12
N VAL A 212 -17.15 12.15 -10.45
CA VAL A 212 -16.22 12.19 -11.59
C VAL A 212 -16.95 12.51 -12.90
N ALA A 213 -18.20 12.04 -13.03
CA ALA A 213 -19.05 12.31 -14.19
C ALA A 213 -19.39 13.80 -14.40
N GLN A 214 -19.22 14.62 -13.38
CA GLN A 214 -19.46 16.09 -13.44
C GLN A 214 -18.22 16.88 -13.86
N LEU A 215 -17.07 16.22 -13.94
CA LEU A 215 -15.83 16.86 -14.37
C LEU A 215 -15.73 16.79 -15.90
N GLU A 216 -15.41 17.92 -16.50
CA GLU A 216 -15.31 18.06 -17.95
C GLU A 216 -13.86 18.16 -18.42
N HIS A 217 -13.62 17.86 -19.69
CA HIS A 217 -12.31 17.96 -20.34
C HIS A 217 -11.19 17.21 -19.60
N LEU A 218 -11.47 15.94 -19.21
CA LEU A 218 -10.60 15.17 -18.34
C LEU A 218 -9.37 14.61 -19.05
N VAL A 219 -8.21 14.97 -18.53
CA VAL A 219 -6.93 14.30 -18.75
C VAL A 219 -6.64 13.45 -17.51
N ALA A 220 -6.54 12.13 -17.68
CA ALA A 220 -6.25 11.22 -16.58
C ALA A 220 -4.79 10.80 -16.58
N MET A 221 -4.10 10.90 -15.42
CA MET A 221 -2.75 10.36 -15.25
C MET A 221 -2.69 9.35 -14.12
N ALA A 222 -1.82 8.34 -14.24
CA ALA A 222 -1.61 7.34 -13.21
C ALA A 222 -0.19 6.77 -13.24
N GLY A 223 0.56 6.94 -12.13
CA GLY A 223 1.87 6.37 -11.86
C GLY A 223 1.79 5.24 -10.84
N ILE A 224 1.05 4.20 -11.15
CA ILE A 224 0.82 3.02 -10.32
C ILE A 224 1.15 1.74 -11.07
N GLY A 225 1.28 0.60 -10.39
CA GLY A 225 1.67 -0.68 -11.00
C GLY A 225 0.77 -1.19 -12.13
N HIS A 226 -0.48 -0.69 -12.27
CA HIS A 226 -1.39 -1.02 -13.37
C HIS A 226 -2.28 0.17 -13.75
N PRO A 227 -1.75 1.19 -14.47
CA PRO A 227 -2.48 2.40 -14.85
C PRO A 227 -3.81 2.17 -15.58
N PRO A 228 -3.96 1.17 -16.48
CA PRO A 228 -5.21 0.93 -17.18
C PRO A 228 -6.39 0.66 -16.24
N ARG A 229 -6.16 0.07 -15.06
CA ARG A 229 -7.23 -0.15 -14.06
C ARG A 229 -7.82 1.18 -13.56
N PHE A 230 -6.97 2.18 -13.34
CA PHE A 230 -7.42 3.51 -12.92
C PHE A 230 -8.26 4.20 -13.98
N PHE A 231 -7.84 4.15 -15.24
CA PHE A 231 -8.59 4.73 -16.35
C PHE A 231 -9.95 4.05 -16.53
N ALA A 232 -9.98 2.73 -16.46
CA ALA A 232 -11.24 1.98 -16.51
C ALA A 232 -12.16 2.31 -15.33
N THR A 233 -11.61 2.52 -14.13
CA THR A 233 -12.39 2.93 -12.95
C THR A 233 -13.03 4.31 -13.17
N LEU A 234 -12.29 5.29 -13.71
CA LEU A 234 -12.84 6.60 -14.04
C LEU A 234 -13.99 6.51 -15.04
N GLU A 235 -13.84 5.71 -16.09
CA GLU A 235 -14.86 5.51 -17.11
C GLU A 235 -16.11 4.81 -16.55
N GLN A 236 -15.93 3.83 -15.67
CA GLN A 236 -17.05 3.17 -14.95
C GLN A 236 -17.78 4.14 -14.01
N CYS A 237 -17.09 5.17 -13.49
CA CYS A 237 -17.70 6.27 -12.74
C CYS A 237 -18.36 7.33 -13.64
N GLY A 238 -18.42 7.12 -14.96
CA GLY A 238 -19.06 8.03 -15.91
C GLY A 238 -18.14 9.12 -16.47
N ALA A 239 -16.84 9.06 -16.22
CA ALA A 239 -15.88 10.03 -16.78
C ALA A 239 -15.76 9.90 -18.31
N ARG A 240 -15.62 11.04 -18.98
CA ARG A 240 -15.23 11.12 -20.39
C ARG A 240 -13.78 11.57 -20.47
N LEU A 241 -12.86 10.63 -20.73
CA LEU A 241 -11.43 10.92 -20.78
C LEU A 241 -11.00 11.36 -22.18
N GLU A 242 -10.50 12.59 -22.30
CA GLU A 242 -9.89 13.09 -23.53
C GLU A 242 -8.49 12.52 -23.74
N LYS A 243 -7.75 12.30 -22.64
CA LYS A 243 -6.39 11.75 -22.69
C LYS A 243 -6.11 10.83 -21.51
N ARG A 244 -5.36 9.77 -21.75
CA ARG A 244 -4.86 8.84 -20.73
C ARG A 244 -3.33 8.89 -20.73
N VAL A 245 -2.74 9.17 -19.57
CA VAL A 245 -1.28 9.31 -19.41
C VAL A 245 -0.79 8.28 -18.40
N PRO A 246 -0.37 7.09 -18.86
CA PRO A 246 0.28 6.13 -17.99
C PRO A 246 1.70 6.60 -17.65
N LEU A 247 2.06 6.55 -16.38
CA LEU A 247 3.40 6.83 -15.87
C LEU A 247 4.00 5.58 -15.25
N ALA A 248 5.32 5.56 -15.07
CA ALA A 248 5.98 4.48 -14.34
C ALA A 248 5.59 4.51 -12.85
N ASP A 249 5.44 3.33 -12.24
CA ASP A 249 5.18 3.22 -10.80
C ASP A 249 6.34 3.86 -10.02
N HIS A 250 6.01 4.64 -8.98
CA HIS A 250 6.95 5.42 -8.17
C HIS A 250 7.77 6.48 -8.93
N GLN A 251 7.37 6.86 -10.14
CA GLN A 251 8.01 7.95 -10.86
C GLN A 251 7.92 9.25 -10.04
N ALA A 252 9.05 9.94 -9.91
CA ALA A 252 9.06 11.29 -9.37
C ALA A 252 8.32 12.23 -10.33
N LEU A 253 7.50 13.12 -9.78
CA LEU A 253 6.71 14.07 -10.56
C LEU A 253 7.29 15.48 -10.37
N VAL A 254 7.54 16.16 -11.48
CA VAL A 254 8.04 17.52 -11.53
C VAL A 254 6.92 18.44 -11.99
N ALA A 255 6.81 19.63 -11.39
CA ALA A 255 5.71 20.57 -11.65
C ALA A 255 5.52 20.85 -13.14
N GLU A 256 6.59 21.22 -13.84
CA GLU A 256 6.55 21.57 -15.26
C GLU A 256 6.12 20.41 -16.17
N GLU A 257 6.49 19.17 -15.81
CA GLU A 257 6.08 17.98 -16.56
C GLU A 257 4.60 17.70 -16.37
N VAL A 258 4.10 17.76 -15.13
CA VAL A 258 2.70 17.51 -14.81
C VAL A 258 1.79 18.60 -15.38
N GLU A 259 2.21 19.88 -15.32
CA GLU A 259 1.47 21.00 -15.91
C GLU A 259 1.26 20.86 -17.42
N ARG A 260 2.23 20.28 -18.14
CA ARG A 260 2.14 20.07 -19.60
C ARG A 260 1.20 18.93 -20.00
N LEU A 261 0.74 18.11 -19.05
CA LEU A 261 -0.14 16.98 -19.37
C LEU A 261 -1.54 17.43 -19.78
N ALA A 262 -2.04 18.52 -19.16
CA ALA A 262 -3.33 19.12 -19.42
C ALA A 262 -3.17 20.53 -20.01
N ALA A 263 -3.84 20.80 -21.11
CA ALA A 263 -3.88 22.12 -21.72
C ALA A 263 -4.74 23.11 -20.90
N PRO A 264 -4.61 24.44 -21.15
CA PRO A 264 -5.53 25.40 -20.56
C PRO A 264 -7.00 25.04 -20.83
N GLY A 265 -7.82 25.04 -19.78
CA GLY A 265 -9.23 24.65 -19.86
C GLY A 265 -9.51 23.14 -19.66
N GLN A 266 -8.46 22.31 -19.61
CA GLN A 266 -8.62 20.90 -19.26
C GLN A 266 -8.47 20.66 -17.74
N THR A 267 -9.12 19.63 -17.24
CA THR A 267 -9.04 19.17 -15.86
C THR A 267 -8.10 17.96 -15.78
N LEU A 268 -7.09 18.02 -14.91
CA LEU A 268 -6.20 16.88 -14.65
C LEU A 268 -6.75 16.07 -13.49
N ILE A 269 -6.97 14.78 -13.70
CA ILE A 269 -7.34 13.83 -12.64
C ILE A 269 -6.29 12.75 -12.48
N MET A 270 -5.93 12.45 -11.24
CA MET A 270 -4.88 11.50 -10.91
C MET A 270 -5.29 10.54 -9.80
N THR A 271 -4.46 9.51 -9.56
CA THR A 271 -4.65 8.66 -8.39
C THR A 271 -4.31 9.41 -7.11
N GLU A 272 -4.87 8.99 -5.97
CA GLU A 272 -4.51 9.58 -4.67
C GLU A 272 -3.02 9.39 -4.34
N LYS A 273 -2.41 8.27 -4.78
CA LYS A 273 -0.97 7.99 -4.66
C LYS A 273 -0.12 9.00 -5.45
N ASP A 274 -0.59 9.46 -6.60
CA ASP A 274 0.10 10.49 -7.37
C ASP A 274 -0.15 11.90 -6.80
N ALA A 275 -1.35 12.14 -6.28
CA ALA A 275 -1.70 13.42 -5.69
C ALA A 275 -0.79 13.81 -4.51
N VAL A 276 -0.40 12.85 -3.66
CA VAL A 276 0.51 13.16 -2.53
C VAL A 276 1.89 13.63 -2.99
N LYS A 277 2.32 13.26 -4.21
CA LYS A 277 3.58 13.74 -4.83
C LYS A 277 3.45 15.16 -5.38
N CYS A 278 2.24 15.57 -5.75
CA CYS A 278 1.97 16.83 -6.44
C CYS A 278 1.50 17.94 -5.51
N ARG A 279 1.26 17.67 -4.21
CA ARG A 279 0.64 18.63 -3.28
C ARG A 279 1.35 19.98 -3.22
N ALA A 280 2.68 20.00 -3.23
CA ALA A 280 3.47 21.22 -3.08
C ALA A 280 3.30 22.21 -4.26
N PHE A 281 2.85 21.71 -5.41
CA PHE A 281 2.70 22.49 -6.64
C PHE A 281 1.33 22.30 -7.33
N ALA A 282 0.32 21.87 -6.56
CA ALA A 282 -1.03 21.64 -7.05
C ALA A 282 -1.64 22.88 -7.70
N LYS A 283 -2.51 22.68 -8.69
CA LYS A 283 -3.24 23.75 -9.40
C LYS A 283 -4.75 23.61 -9.17
N GLU A 284 -5.50 24.68 -9.43
CA GLU A 284 -6.96 24.74 -9.23
C GLU A 284 -7.73 23.69 -10.05
N ASN A 285 -7.23 23.32 -11.22
CA ASN A 285 -7.84 22.34 -12.11
C ASN A 285 -7.35 20.91 -11.88
N TRP A 286 -6.63 20.62 -10.76
CA TRP A 286 -6.12 19.29 -10.44
C TRP A 286 -6.98 18.61 -9.39
N TRP A 287 -7.33 17.36 -9.70
CA TRP A 287 -8.20 16.51 -8.90
C TRP A 287 -7.57 15.15 -8.70
N TYR A 288 -7.96 14.47 -7.64
CA TYR A 288 -7.61 13.07 -7.46
C TYR A 288 -8.86 12.25 -7.12
N LEU A 289 -8.82 10.96 -7.46
CA LEU A 289 -9.87 10.01 -7.10
C LEU A 289 -9.38 9.14 -5.95
N PRO A 290 -9.93 9.31 -4.72
CA PRO A 290 -9.64 8.40 -3.62
C PRO A 290 -10.33 7.06 -3.85
N VAL A 291 -9.71 5.97 -3.34
CA VAL A 291 -10.31 4.64 -3.35
C VAL A 291 -10.26 4.04 -1.96
N ASP A 292 -11.34 3.40 -1.54
CA ASP A 292 -11.46 2.67 -0.28
C ASP A 292 -11.44 1.17 -0.53
N ALA A 293 -10.80 0.42 0.37
CA ALA A 293 -10.92 -1.02 0.37
C ALA A 293 -12.26 -1.42 0.98
N GLU A 294 -13.09 -2.09 0.20
CA GLU A 294 -14.36 -2.68 0.65
C GLU A 294 -14.19 -4.19 0.72
N LEU A 295 -14.16 -4.73 1.94
CA LEU A 295 -14.04 -6.15 2.19
C LEU A 295 -15.45 -6.73 2.42
N SER A 296 -15.72 -7.89 1.82
CA SER A 296 -17.04 -8.52 1.84
C SER A 296 -17.05 -9.84 2.63
N GLY A 297 -18.22 -10.22 3.14
CA GLY A 297 -18.41 -11.45 3.92
C GLY A 297 -18.26 -11.25 5.43
N GLU A 298 -18.23 -12.35 6.18
CA GLU A 298 -18.13 -12.34 7.65
C GLU A 298 -16.66 -12.34 8.15
N GLN A 299 -15.73 -12.80 7.33
CA GLN A 299 -14.32 -12.93 7.70
C GLN A 299 -13.64 -11.60 8.08
N PRO A 300 -13.94 -10.42 7.48
CA PRO A 300 -13.38 -9.16 7.91
C PRO A 300 -13.68 -8.84 9.38
N GLU A 301 -14.90 -9.07 9.85
CA GLU A 301 -15.27 -8.87 11.26
C GLU A 301 -14.59 -9.90 12.18
N HIS A 302 -14.41 -11.12 11.72
CA HIS A 302 -13.66 -12.12 12.47
C HIS A 302 -12.19 -11.72 12.62
N LEU A 303 -11.54 -11.30 11.52
CA LEU A 303 -10.18 -10.77 11.54
C LEU A 303 -10.04 -9.59 12.51
N LEU A 304 -10.96 -8.64 12.47
CA LEU A 304 -10.95 -7.49 13.37
C LEU A 304 -11.10 -7.90 14.84
N LYS A 305 -11.96 -8.86 15.16
CA LYS A 305 -12.09 -9.41 16.52
C LYS A 305 -10.78 -10.04 17.00
N GLU A 306 -10.10 -10.80 16.15
CA GLU A 306 -8.80 -11.36 16.48
C GLU A 306 -7.73 -10.29 16.74
N LEU A 307 -7.71 -9.21 15.93
CA LEU A 307 -6.80 -8.09 16.15
C LEU A 307 -7.09 -7.33 17.45
N LEU A 308 -8.35 -7.14 17.79
CA LEU A 308 -8.75 -6.52 19.06
C LEU A 308 -8.35 -7.36 20.27
N ALA A 309 -8.43 -8.69 20.17
CA ALA A 309 -8.00 -9.59 21.22
C ALA A 309 -6.48 -9.56 21.49
N LEU A 310 -5.67 -9.08 20.55
CA LEU A 310 -4.23 -8.87 20.76
C LEU A 310 -3.92 -7.66 21.65
N VAL A 311 -4.83 -6.70 21.73
CA VAL A 311 -4.62 -5.41 22.41
C VAL A 311 -5.20 -5.43 23.84
N GLN A 312 -6.07 -6.38 24.13
CA GLN A 312 -6.65 -6.62 25.46
C GLN A 312 -5.67 -7.41 26.35
#